data_52653f8ebc1c3d57be63c47f3866286d
#
_entry.id   52653f8ebc1c3d57be63c47f3866286d
#
_cell.length_a   1.000
_cell.length_b   1.000
_cell.length_c   1.000
_cell.angle_alpha   90.00
_cell.angle_beta   90.00
_cell.angle_gamma   90.00
#
_symmetry.space_group_name_H-M   'P 1'
#
loop_
_entity.id
_entity.type
_entity.pdbx_description
1 polymer ?
#
loop_
_entity_poly.entity_id
_entity_poly.type
_entity_poly.pdbx_seq_one_letter_code
_entity_poly.pdbx_strand_id
1 'polypeptide(L)'
;MVESASDRKDGKVVAIVAAAGVGHRLGASLPKAFVTVGDHTLLEHALLRIDASHVVDEIIIMAAFDMCATAQEQAQGLNLATPVRVFPGGELRSDSIYEGLKYIMRDDPEETIGIVLVHDAARCFAPAELFSTVTERVRTIMSQNVAAGVVPALPVVDTIK
;
A
#
# COMPACT_ATOMS: atom_id res chain seq x y z
N MET A 1 20.05 -10.61 -12.78
CA MET A 1 20.39 -10.60 -11.34
C MET A 1 19.54 -9.50 -10.73
N VAL A 2 18.58 -9.86 -9.89
CA VAL A 2 17.77 -8.87 -9.14
C VAL A 2 18.63 -8.46 -7.96
N GLU A 3 18.96 -7.17 -7.86
CA GLU A 3 19.71 -6.61 -6.74
C GLU A 3 18.96 -6.89 -5.44
N SER A 4 19.64 -7.44 -4.44
CA SER A 4 19.05 -7.71 -3.13
C SER A 4 18.55 -6.40 -2.51
N ALA A 5 17.41 -6.43 -1.81
CA ALA A 5 16.82 -5.25 -1.16
C ALA A 5 17.79 -4.55 -0.19
N SER A 6 18.76 -5.31 0.39
CA SER A 6 19.79 -4.79 1.31
C SER A 6 20.91 -4.00 0.62
N ASP A 7 21.07 -4.11 -0.70
CA ASP A 7 22.16 -3.47 -1.46
C ASP A 7 21.70 -2.14 -2.12
N ARG A 8 20.43 -1.79 -2.01
CA ARG A 8 19.91 -0.55 -2.58
C ARG A 8 20.28 0.63 -1.70
N LYS A 9 20.99 1.61 -2.28
CA LYS A 9 21.35 2.89 -1.63
C LYS A 9 20.16 3.66 -1.06
N ASP A 10 18.95 3.40 -1.56
CA ASP A 10 17.72 4.13 -1.24
C ASP A 10 16.85 3.38 -0.23
N GLY A 11 17.36 2.28 0.34
CA GLY A 11 16.64 1.46 1.31
C GLY A 11 15.50 0.64 0.70
N LYS A 12 14.78 -0.07 1.57
CA LYS A 12 13.60 -0.87 1.21
C LYS A 12 12.39 0.02 0.89
N VAL A 13 11.51 -0.51 0.08
CA VAL A 13 10.21 0.07 -0.23
C VAL A 13 9.12 -0.71 0.46
N VAL A 14 8.36 -0.09 1.37
CA VAL A 14 7.24 -0.72 2.07
C VAL A 14 5.93 -0.08 1.61
N ALA A 15 4.93 -0.89 1.28
CA ALA A 15 3.60 -0.41 0.96
C ALA A 15 2.65 -0.56 2.15
N ILE A 16 2.04 0.54 2.61
CA ILE A 16 0.92 0.52 3.57
C ILE A 16 -0.38 0.54 2.77
N VAL A 17 -1.19 -0.51 2.91
CA VAL A 17 -2.50 -0.63 2.27
C VAL A 17 -3.61 -0.34 3.28
N ALA A 18 -4.30 0.78 3.11
CA ALA A 18 -5.42 1.17 3.96
C ALA A 18 -6.69 0.38 3.57
N ALA A 19 -7.11 -0.53 4.44
CA ALA A 19 -8.25 -1.43 4.25
C ALA A 19 -9.28 -1.40 5.40
N ALA A 20 -9.08 -0.54 6.44
CA ALA A 20 -9.97 -0.45 7.61
C ALA A 20 -11.27 0.33 7.37
N GLY A 21 -11.43 1.00 6.23
CA GLY A 21 -12.57 1.85 5.96
C GLY A 21 -13.90 1.11 5.86
N VAL A 22 -14.90 1.51 6.64
CA VAL A 22 -16.22 0.86 6.80
C VAL A 22 -17.12 0.97 5.55
N GLY A 23 -16.81 1.88 4.61
CA GLY A 23 -17.49 1.96 3.31
C GLY A 23 -18.99 2.27 3.34
N HIS A 24 -19.48 3.04 4.32
CA HIS A 24 -20.91 3.37 4.54
C HIS A 24 -21.70 3.75 3.26
N ARG A 25 -21.03 4.23 2.21
CA ARG A 25 -21.69 4.69 0.97
C ARG A 25 -22.13 3.56 0.03
N LEU A 26 -21.67 2.33 0.23
CA LEU A 26 -21.98 1.21 -0.66
C LEU A 26 -23.17 0.36 -0.16
N GLY A 27 -23.71 0.65 1.04
CA GLY A 27 -24.82 -0.15 1.60
C GLY A 27 -24.47 -1.64 1.82
N ALA A 28 -23.21 -2.01 1.68
CA ALA A 28 -22.75 -3.39 1.85
C ALA A 28 -22.62 -3.73 3.34
N SER A 29 -22.91 -4.98 3.68
CA SER A 29 -22.71 -5.52 5.04
C SER A 29 -21.25 -5.76 5.40
N LEU A 30 -20.36 -5.71 4.41
CA LEU A 30 -18.91 -5.91 4.55
C LEU A 30 -18.15 -4.59 4.35
N PRO A 31 -16.98 -4.41 5.01
CA PRO A 31 -16.10 -3.30 4.74
C PRO A 31 -15.69 -3.27 3.26
N LYS A 32 -15.56 -2.05 2.70
CA LYS A 32 -15.38 -1.85 1.26
C LYS A 32 -14.24 -2.68 0.65
N ALA A 33 -13.12 -2.79 1.35
CA ALA A 33 -11.95 -3.54 0.86
C ALA A 33 -12.24 -5.03 0.57
N PHE A 34 -13.25 -5.59 1.21
CA PHE A 34 -13.64 -7.00 1.12
C PHE A 34 -14.83 -7.26 0.18
N VAL A 35 -15.28 -6.25 -0.53
CA VAL A 35 -16.28 -6.42 -1.60
C VAL A 35 -15.62 -7.07 -2.80
N THR A 36 -16.26 -8.12 -3.33
CA THR A 36 -15.77 -8.89 -4.48
C THR A 36 -16.13 -8.19 -5.79
N VAL A 37 -15.17 -8.14 -6.71
CA VAL A 37 -15.35 -7.69 -8.09
C VAL A 37 -14.67 -8.72 -9.01
N GLY A 38 -15.46 -9.42 -9.81
CA GLY A 38 -14.98 -10.59 -10.54
C GLY A 38 -14.60 -11.71 -9.57
N ASP A 39 -13.39 -12.24 -9.69
CA ASP A 39 -12.91 -13.38 -8.91
C ASP A 39 -12.19 -12.97 -7.61
N HIS A 40 -11.98 -11.67 -7.38
CA HIS A 40 -11.19 -11.14 -6.26
C HIS A 40 -11.90 -10.02 -5.52
N THR A 41 -11.57 -9.84 -4.25
CA THR A 41 -11.96 -8.65 -3.48
C THR A 41 -11.16 -7.43 -3.93
N LEU A 42 -11.63 -6.22 -3.55
CA LEU A 42 -10.86 -5.00 -3.85
C LEU A 42 -9.47 -5.04 -3.20
N LEU A 43 -9.34 -5.63 -2.00
CA LEU A 43 -8.05 -5.83 -1.35
C LEU A 43 -7.15 -6.75 -2.18
N GLU A 44 -7.64 -7.91 -2.59
CA GLU A 44 -6.87 -8.86 -3.40
C GLU A 44 -6.41 -8.25 -4.71
N HIS A 45 -7.28 -7.53 -5.41
CA HIS A 45 -6.89 -6.79 -6.62
C HIS A 45 -5.75 -5.80 -6.34
N ALA A 46 -5.83 -5.03 -5.25
CA ALA A 46 -4.79 -4.08 -4.88
C ALA A 46 -3.46 -4.79 -4.60
N LEU A 47 -3.49 -5.89 -3.84
CA LEU A 47 -2.29 -6.68 -3.51
C LEU A 47 -1.62 -7.24 -4.76
N LEU A 48 -2.40 -7.82 -5.70
CA LEU A 48 -1.89 -8.34 -6.96
C LEU A 48 -1.20 -7.24 -7.81
N ARG A 49 -1.74 -6.01 -7.82
CA ARG A 49 -1.14 -4.89 -8.55
C ARG A 49 0.15 -4.39 -7.92
N ILE A 50 0.21 -4.37 -6.58
CA ILE A 50 1.42 -4.00 -5.85
C ILE A 50 2.50 -5.04 -6.08
N ASP A 51 2.19 -6.32 -5.94
CA ASP A 51 3.14 -7.43 -6.16
C ASP A 51 3.68 -7.44 -7.59
N ALA A 52 2.80 -7.27 -8.58
CA ALA A 52 3.18 -7.20 -10.00
C ALA A 52 4.06 -6.00 -10.35
N SER A 53 4.19 -5.01 -9.49
CA SER A 53 5.08 -3.86 -9.71
C SER A 53 6.56 -4.21 -9.53
N HIS A 54 6.86 -5.26 -8.75
CA HIS A 54 8.20 -5.73 -8.38
C HIS A 54 9.12 -4.68 -7.74
N VAL A 55 8.57 -3.56 -7.25
CA VAL A 55 9.35 -2.49 -6.59
C VAL A 55 9.14 -2.44 -5.09
N VAL A 56 8.15 -3.17 -4.56
CA VAL A 56 7.80 -3.22 -3.14
C VAL A 56 8.45 -4.43 -2.50
N ASP A 57 9.16 -4.21 -1.40
CA ASP A 57 9.86 -5.25 -0.65
C ASP A 57 8.98 -5.88 0.44
N GLU A 58 7.95 -5.16 0.90
CA GLU A 58 7.00 -5.64 1.90
C GLU A 58 5.67 -4.88 1.79
N ILE A 59 4.56 -5.59 2.06
CA ILE A 59 3.21 -5.01 2.12
C ILE A 59 2.70 -5.10 3.57
N ILE A 60 2.22 -3.98 4.10
CA ILE A 60 1.54 -3.90 5.39
C ILE A 60 0.08 -3.53 5.15
N ILE A 61 -0.83 -4.43 5.50
CA ILE A 61 -2.28 -4.20 5.40
C ILE A 61 -2.77 -3.67 6.75
N MET A 62 -3.43 -2.50 6.72
CA MET A 62 -4.11 -1.93 7.87
C MET A 62 -5.61 -2.19 7.72
N ALA A 63 -6.11 -3.26 8.36
CA ALA A 63 -7.51 -3.69 8.29
C ALA A 63 -8.28 -3.32 9.56
N ALA A 64 -9.62 -3.33 9.51
CA ALA A 64 -10.41 -3.29 10.74
C ALA A 64 -10.07 -4.50 11.63
N PHE A 65 -10.12 -4.33 12.94
CA PHE A 65 -9.66 -5.35 13.89
C PHE A 65 -10.29 -6.72 13.65
N ASP A 66 -11.60 -6.75 13.43
CA ASP A 66 -12.40 -7.94 13.16
C ASP A 66 -12.17 -8.54 11.75
N MET A 67 -11.51 -7.80 10.85
CA MET A 67 -11.21 -8.22 9.49
C MET A 67 -9.74 -8.62 9.29
N CYS A 68 -8.89 -8.51 10.30
CA CYS A 68 -7.47 -8.84 10.18
C CYS A 68 -7.24 -10.32 9.78
N ALA A 69 -7.98 -11.25 10.37
CA ALA A 69 -7.87 -12.68 10.03
C ALA A 69 -8.25 -12.92 8.56
N THR A 70 -9.38 -12.35 8.12
CA THR A 70 -9.85 -12.45 6.72
C THR A 70 -8.84 -11.84 5.75
N ALA A 71 -8.27 -10.67 6.07
CA ALA A 71 -7.24 -10.04 5.24
C ALA A 71 -5.98 -10.92 5.13
N GLN A 72 -5.58 -11.57 6.23
CA GLN A 72 -4.43 -12.49 6.25
C GLN A 72 -4.69 -13.73 5.39
N GLU A 73 -5.87 -14.35 5.49
CA GLU A 73 -6.27 -15.49 4.69
C GLU A 73 -6.29 -15.16 3.18
N GLN A 74 -6.86 -14.02 2.81
CA GLN A 74 -6.89 -13.55 1.43
C GLN A 74 -5.47 -13.34 0.88
N ALA A 75 -4.61 -12.66 1.62
CA ALA A 75 -3.23 -12.43 1.19
C ALA A 75 -2.45 -13.74 0.99
N GLN A 76 -2.63 -14.72 1.89
CA GLN A 76 -2.00 -16.04 1.78
C GLN A 76 -2.51 -16.83 0.58
N GLY A 77 -3.80 -16.72 0.25
CA GLY A 77 -4.42 -17.40 -0.90
C GLY A 77 -3.89 -16.93 -2.26
N LEU A 78 -3.32 -15.72 -2.34
CA LEU A 78 -2.82 -15.15 -3.60
C LEU A 78 -1.43 -15.61 -4.02
N ASN A 79 -0.68 -16.31 -3.15
CA ASN A 79 0.71 -16.74 -3.42
C ASN A 79 1.61 -15.59 -3.93
N LEU A 80 1.54 -14.42 -3.29
CA LEU A 80 2.33 -13.24 -3.64
C LEU A 80 3.82 -13.51 -3.43
N ALA A 81 4.66 -12.93 -4.28
CA ALA A 81 6.12 -12.95 -4.09
C ALA A 81 6.55 -11.99 -2.98
N THR A 82 5.82 -10.87 -2.83
CA THR A 82 6.07 -9.85 -1.80
C THR A 82 5.51 -10.30 -0.46
N PRO A 83 6.31 -10.32 0.63
CA PRO A 83 5.85 -10.60 1.98
C PRO A 83 4.72 -9.66 2.42
N VAL A 84 3.70 -10.22 3.10
CA VAL A 84 2.54 -9.46 3.57
C VAL A 84 2.38 -9.63 5.07
N ARG A 85 2.19 -8.53 5.79
CA ARG A 85 1.78 -8.49 7.20
C ARG A 85 0.46 -7.74 7.35
N VAL A 86 -0.37 -8.15 8.31
CA VAL A 86 -1.66 -7.53 8.60
C VAL A 86 -1.69 -7.01 10.02
N PHE A 87 -2.13 -5.78 10.20
CA PHE A 87 -2.29 -5.14 11.50
C PHE A 87 -3.63 -4.42 11.59
N PRO A 88 -4.14 -4.21 12.82
CA PRO A 88 -5.33 -3.41 13.01
C PRO A 88 -5.08 -1.95 12.67
N GLY A 89 -5.93 -1.38 11.82
CA GLY A 89 -5.98 0.04 11.52
C GLY A 89 -6.81 0.83 12.54
N GLY A 90 -6.80 2.15 12.41
CA GLY A 90 -7.62 3.06 13.22
C GLY A 90 -8.99 3.34 12.58
N GLU A 91 -9.79 4.17 13.28
CA GLU A 91 -11.11 4.57 12.80
C GLU A 91 -11.06 5.43 11.53
N LEU A 92 -10.09 6.32 11.46
CA LEU A 92 -9.86 7.16 10.27
C LEU A 92 -8.75 6.57 9.41
N ARG A 93 -8.76 6.97 8.12
CA ARG A 93 -7.68 6.63 7.19
C ARG A 93 -6.31 7.11 7.69
N SER A 94 -6.25 8.34 8.21
CA SER A 94 -5.04 8.91 8.80
C SER A 94 -4.50 8.08 9.95
N ASP A 95 -5.39 7.60 10.83
CA ASP A 95 -5.01 6.80 11.99
C ASP A 95 -4.44 5.46 11.55
N SER A 96 -5.06 4.81 10.54
CA SER A 96 -4.56 3.57 9.97
C SER A 96 -3.14 3.75 9.40
N ILE A 97 -2.89 4.84 8.65
CA ILE A 97 -1.56 5.12 8.10
C ILE A 97 -0.56 5.41 9.23
N TYR A 98 -0.97 6.19 10.23
CA TYR A 98 -0.11 6.50 11.38
C TYR A 98 0.29 5.23 12.15
N GLU A 99 -0.65 4.33 12.43
CA GLU A 99 -0.35 3.04 13.07
C GLU A 99 0.58 2.20 12.19
N GLY A 100 0.35 2.15 10.88
CA GLY A 100 1.26 1.46 9.94
C GLY A 100 2.68 2.00 9.98
N LEU A 101 2.85 3.33 10.01
CA LEU A 101 4.16 3.96 10.17
C LEU A 101 4.83 3.60 11.51
N LYS A 102 4.07 3.54 12.60
CA LYS A 102 4.59 3.11 13.91
C LYS A 102 5.10 1.67 13.87
N TYR A 103 4.40 0.75 13.19
CA TYR A 103 4.87 -0.62 13.02
C TYR A 103 6.18 -0.66 12.22
N ILE A 104 6.27 0.11 11.15
CA ILE A 104 7.50 0.24 10.36
C ILE A 104 8.66 0.70 11.25
N MET A 105 8.51 1.83 11.94
CA MET A 105 9.57 2.42 12.78
C MET A 105 10.01 1.50 13.92
N ARG A 106 9.08 0.75 14.50
CA ARG A 106 9.39 -0.19 15.57
C ARG A 106 10.19 -1.40 15.08
N ASP A 107 9.85 -1.90 13.90
CA ASP A 107 10.39 -3.15 13.37
C ASP A 107 11.63 -2.91 12.45
N ASP A 108 12.00 -1.64 12.21
CA ASP A 108 13.17 -1.22 11.43
C ASP A 108 14.12 -0.30 12.23
N PRO A 109 14.72 -0.81 13.34
CA PRO A 109 15.61 0.02 14.18
C PRO A 109 16.90 0.44 13.45
N GLU A 110 17.26 -0.21 12.36
CA GLU A 110 18.43 0.10 11.54
C GLU A 110 18.12 1.11 10.41
N GLU A 111 16.89 1.63 10.37
CA GLU A 111 16.43 2.60 9.37
C GLU A 111 16.71 2.15 7.93
N THR A 112 16.47 0.86 7.64
CA THR A 112 16.70 0.26 6.32
C THR A 112 15.59 0.59 5.32
N ILE A 113 14.44 1.11 5.79
CA ILE A 113 13.30 1.49 4.95
C ILE A 113 13.49 2.93 4.48
N GLY A 114 13.66 3.10 3.18
CA GLY A 114 13.86 4.42 2.57
C GLY A 114 12.58 5.04 2.01
N ILE A 115 11.62 4.22 1.56
CA ILE A 115 10.40 4.69 0.90
C ILE A 115 9.18 3.99 1.47
N VAL A 116 8.16 4.77 1.80
CA VAL A 116 6.84 4.25 2.17
C VAL A 116 5.82 4.67 1.13
N LEU A 117 5.19 3.70 0.49
CA LEU A 117 4.04 3.89 -0.41
C LEU A 117 2.75 3.77 0.40
N VAL A 118 1.84 4.72 0.26
CA VAL A 118 0.53 4.67 0.89
C VAL A 118 -0.53 4.44 -0.18
N HIS A 119 -1.24 3.33 -0.08
CA HIS A 119 -2.25 2.93 -1.06
C HIS A 119 -3.60 2.64 -0.40
N ASP A 120 -4.68 3.07 -1.04
CA ASP A 120 -6.05 2.74 -0.60
C ASP A 120 -6.48 1.42 -1.27
N ALA A 121 -6.87 0.38 -0.53
CA ALA A 121 -7.39 -0.88 -1.08
C ALA A 121 -8.54 -0.66 -2.07
N ALA A 122 -9.34 0.40 -1.87
CA ALA A 122 -10.44 0.77 -2.77
C ALA A 122 -9.99 1.33 -4.13
N ARG A 123 -8.71 1.64 -4.33
CA ARG A 123 -8.12 2.03 -5.63
C ARG A 123 -7.47 0.83 -6.32
N CYS A 124 -8.13 -0.29 -6.26
CA CYS A 124 -7.63 -1.62 -6.60
C CYS A 124 -7.20 -1.80 -8.07
N PHE A 125 -7.60 -0.90 -8.98
CA PHE A 125 -7.24 -0.96 -10.39
C PHE A 125 -6.09 -0.01 -10.77
N ALA A 126 -5.36 0.52 -9.79
CA ALA A 126 -4.13 1.25 -10.08
C ALA A 126 -3.16 0.32 -10.83
N PRO A 127 -2.64 0.72 -12.01
CA PRO A 127 -1.74 -0.14 -12.77
C PRO A 127 -0.41 -0.36 -12.01
N ALA A 128 0.22 -1.53 -12.18
CA ALA A 128 1.47 -1.87 -11.52
C ALA A 128 2.58 -0.85 -11.81
N GLU A 129 2.62 -0.32 -13.03
CA GLU A 129 3.57 0.70 -13.48
C GLU A 129 3.46 2.01 -12.70
N LEU A 130 2.29 2.30 -12.10
CA LEU A 130 2.13 3.49 -11.27
C LEU A 130 3.01 3.43 -10.02
N PHE A 131 3.09 2.26 -9.38
CA PHE A 131 3.94 2.05 -8.19
C PHE A 131 5.42 2.24 -8.54
N SER A 132 5.87 1.68 -9.67
CA SER A 132 7.25 1.86 -10.17
C SER A 132 7.54 3.32 -10.46
N THR A 133 6.66 4.00 -11.20
CA THR A 133 6.83 5.41 -11.58
C THR A 133 6.92 6.33 -10.36
N VAL A 134 6.04 6.13 -9.36
CA VAL A 134 6.05 6.93 -8.13
C VAL A 134 7.33 6.68 -7.34
N THR A 135 7.74 5.42 -7.21
CA THR A 135 8.97 5.03 -6.51
C THR A 135 10.21 5.66 -7.15
N GLU A 136 10.35 5.57 -8.47
CA GLU A 136 11.46 6.17 -9.21
C GLU A 136 11.47 7.70 -9.05
N ARG A 137 10.30 8.32 -9.06
CA ARG A 137 10.20 9.76 -8.87
C ARG A 137 10.65 10.19 -7.47
N VAL A 138 10.24 9.45 -6.43
CA VAL A 138 10.71 9.69 -5.05
C VAL A 138 12.23 9.57 -4.99
N ARG A 139 12.82 8.49 -5.53
CA ARG A 139 14.27 8.29 -5.57
C ARG A 139 15.00 9.44 -6.23
N THR A 140 14.48 9.91 -7.37
CA THR A 140 15.05 11.05 -8.10
C THR A 140 15.08 12.32 -7.24
N ILE A 141 14.00 12.59 -6.48
CA ILE A 141 13.92 13.79 -5.64
C ILE A 141 14.82 13.63 -4.40
N MET A 142 14.84 12.46 -3.78
CA MET A 142 15.72 12.18 -2.63
C MET A 142 17.20 12.34 -2.98
N SER A 143 17.62 11.94 -4.18
CA SER A 143 19.00 12.12 -4.64
C SER A 143 19.42 13.60 -4.74
N GLN A 144 18.48 14.53 -4.76
CA GLN A 144 18.69 15.98 -4.77
C GLN A 144 18.67 16.60 -3.36
N ASN A 145 18.66 15.79 -2.29
CA ASN A 145 18.53 16.22 -0.89
C ASN A 145 17.27 17.06 -0.60
N VAL A 146 16.20 16.81 -1.33
CA VAL A 146 14.89 17.44 -1.11
C VAL A 146 13.99 16.45 -0.39
N ALA A 147 13.42 16.82 0.76
CA ALA A 147 12.40 16.04 1.43
C ALA A 147 11.21 15.86 0.48
N ALA A 148 10.80 14.61 0.21
CA ALA A 148 9.91 14.31 -0.89
C ALA A 148 8.65 13.56 -0.45
N GLY A 149 7.50 14.12 -0.89
CA GLY A 149 6.29 13.35 -1.08
C GLY A 149 5.87 13.45 -2.54
N VAL A 150 5.52 12.32 -3.16
CA VAL A 150 5.03 12.27 -4.53
C VAL A 150 3.60 11.75 -4.53
N VAL A 151 2.70 12.49 -5.16
CA VAL A 151 1.31 12.09 -5.35
C VAL A 151 1.02 12.03 -6.85
N PRO A 152 0.56 10.88 -7.38
CA PRO A 152 0.15 10.79 -8.77
C PRO A 152 -1.12 11.63 -9.00
N ALA A 153 -1.14 12.41 -10.06
CA ALA A 153 -2.27 13.25 -10.41
C ALA A 153 -2.53 13.23 -11.92
N LEU A 154 -3.77 13.50 -12.30
CA LEU A 154 -4.17 13.74 -13.68
C LEU A 154 -4.40 15.23 -13.88
N PRO A 155 -4.10 15.77 -15.05
CA PRO A 155 -4.48 17.15 -15.40
C PRO A 155 -6.01 17.30 -15.29
N VAL A 156 -6.46 18.40 -14.68
CA VAL A 156 -7.88 18.73 -14.65
C VAL A 156 -8.23 19.33 -16.00
N VAL A 157 -9.16 18.68 -16.73
CA VAL A 157 -9.63 19.14 -18.06
C VAL A 157 -10.86 20.02 -17.96
N ASP A 158 -11.55 20.04 -16.82
CA ASP A 158 -12.75 20.83 -16.59
C ASP A 158 -12.44 22.19 -15.93
N THR A 159 -13.28 23.20 -16.25
CA THR A 159 -13.21 24.50 -15.58
C THR A 159 -13.65 24.37 -14.13
N ILE A 160 -12.73 24.59 -13.19
CA ILE A 160 -13.06 24.68 -11.77
C ILE A 160 -13.69 26.05 -11.53
N LYS A 161 -14.96 26.07 -11.10
CA LYS A 161 -15.67 27.29 -10.67
C LYS A 161 -15.60 27.42 -9.18
#